data_83067dd252c42f90987726a36e9f8868
#
_entry.id   83067dd252c42f90987726a36e9f8868
#
_cell.length_a   1.000
_cell.length_b   1.000
_cell.length_c   1.000
_cell.angle_alpha   90.00
_cell.angle_beta   90.00
_cell.angle_gamma   90.00
#
_symmetry.space_group_name_H-M   'P 1'
#
loop_
_entity.id
_entity.type
_entity.pdbx_description
1 polymer ?
#
loop_
_entity_poly.entity_id
_entity_poly.type
_entity_poly.pdbx_seq_one_letter_code
_entity_poly.pdbx_strand_id
1 'polypeptide(L)'
;MSTEYDVIVIGGGPAGYPAAIRAAQNKLKVACIDEWKNKDGTAVFGGTCTNAGCIPSKALLESSELYHKTKDELGVHGINVSGVSFDVAQMQKRKTGIVKASTQGIAMLLKSAGVTALQGHGKLLAGRKVEFTAHDGKKETLSAKHVEIGRAHV
;
A
#
# COMPACT_ATOMS: atom_id res chain seq x y z
N MET A 1 10.41 28.86 -2.61
CA MET A 1 9.11 29.01 -1.92
C MET A 1 8.73 27.63 -1.41
N SER A 2 8.44 27.46 -0.10
CA SER A 2 7.98 26.17 0.42
C SER A 2 6.55 25.91 -0.03
N THR A 3 6.27 24.71 -0.54
CA THR A 3 4.90 24.32 -0.88
C THR A 3 4.11 24.10 0.40
N GLU A 4 3.02 24.84 0.60
CA GLU A 4 2.21 24.76 1.81
C GLU A 4 1.01 23.83 1.60
N TYR A 5 0.76 22.95 2.59
CA TYR A 5 -0.37 22.03 2.67
C TYR A 5 -1.19 22.27 3.94
N ASP A 6 -2.44 21.85 3.95
CA ASP A 6 -3.22 21.77 5.18
C ASP A 6 -2.78 20.55 5.99
N VAL A 7 -2.58 19.42 5.31
CA VAL A 7 -2.13 18.16 5.93
C VAL A 7 -1.04 17.50 5.10
N ILE A 8 0.02 17.06 5.76
CA ILE A 8 1.01 16.14 5.18
C ILE A 8 0.92 14.82 5.94
N VAL A 9 0.74 13.73 5.21
CA VAL A 9 0.75 12.35 5.74
C VAL A 9 2.07 11.69 5.37
N ILE A 10 2.83 11.24 6.37
CA ILE A 10 4.08 10.50 6.19
C ILE A 10 3.80 9.01 6.39
N GLY A 11 3.92 8.23 5.32
CA GLY A 11 3.58 6.82 5.25
C GLY A 11 2.25 6.58 4.52
N GLY A 12 2.33 5.96 3.35
CA GLY A 12 1.18 5.64 2.48
C GLY A 12 0.62 4.23 2.68
N GLY A 13 0.79 3.66 3.88
CA GLY A 13 0.22 2.37 4.27
C GLY A 13 -1.26 2.43 4.64
N PRO A 14 -1.83 1.34 5.24
CA PRO A 14 -3.27 1.22 5.53
C PRO A 14 -3.83 2.28 6.48
N ALA A 15 -3.01 2.96 7.25
CA ALA A 15 -3.42 4.10 8.06
C ALA A 15 -3.34 5.41 7.26
N GLY A 16 -2.23 5.62 6.54
CA GLY A 16 -1.93 6.90 5.92
C GLY A 16 -2.73 7.21 4.66
N TYR A 17 -2.81 6.30 3.68
CA TYR A 17 -3.56 6.61 2.46
C TYR A 17 -5.06 6.87 2.71
N PRO A 18 -5.77 6.16 3.61
CA PRO A 18 -7.16 6.50 3.91
C PRO A 18 -7.28 7.84 4.64
N ALA A 19 -6.34 8.16 5.56
CA ALA A 19 -6.33 9.45 6.25
C ALA A 19 -6.14 10.60 5.25
N ALA A 20 -5.19 10.46 4.30
CA ALA A 20 -4.94 11.43 3.25
C ALA A 20 -6.18 11.63 2.36
N ILE A 21 -6.82 10.54 1.92
CA ILE A 21 -8.04 10.58 1.12
C ILE A 21 -9.16 11.27 1.90
N ARG A 22 -9.37 10.91 3.17
CA ARG A 22 -10.42 11.51 4.00
C ARG A 22 -10.21 12.99 4.23
N ALA A 23 -8.97 13.41 4.49
CA ALA A 23 -8.63 14.83 4.62
C ALA A 23 -8.92 15.60 3.31
N ALA A 24 -8.55 15.03 2.17
CA ALA A 24 -8.82 15.65 0.86
C ALA A 24 -10.33 15.72 0.54
N GLN A 25 -11.11 14.71 0.91
CA GLN A 25 -12.58 14.74 0.80
C GLN A 25 -13.21 15.89 1.62
N ASN A 26 -12.56 16.27 2.73
CA ASN A 26 -12.93 17.45 3.52
C ASN A 26 -12.39 18.77 2.91
N LYS A 27 -11.97 18.74 1.64
CA LYS A 27 -11.48 19.89 0.86
C LYS A 27 -10.19 20.52 1.40
N LEU A 28 -9.40 19.76 2.14
CA LEU A 28 -8.07 20.18 2.56
C LEU A 28 -7.05 19.89 1.45
N LYS A 29 -6.02 20.73 1.36
CA LYS A 29 -4.87 20.50 0.49
C LYS A 29 -3.92 19.51 1.15
N VAL A 30 -3.81 18.31 0.58
CA VAL A 30 -3.13 17.17 1.21
C VAL A 30 -1.98 16.64 0.37
N ALA A 31 -0.85 16.34 1.01
CA ALA A 31 0.21 15.49 0.46
C ALA A 31 0.29 14.17 1.23
N CYS A 32 0.55 13.07 0.52
CA CYS A 32 0.85 11.77 1.10
C CYS A 32 2.21 11.30 0.58
N ILE A 33 3.13 10.99 1.49
CA ILE A 33 4.52 10.61 1.20
C ILE A 33 4.68 9.13 1.52
N ASP A 34 5.24 8.33 0.60
CA ASP A 34 5.64 6.94 0.86
C ASP A 34 6.96 6.62 0.17
N GLU A 35 7.86 5.93 0.88
CA GLU A 35 9.17 5.56 0.37
C GLU A 35 9.24 4.14 -0.21
N TRP A 36 8.14 3.39 -0.19
CA TRP A 36 8.14 2.00 -0.60
C TRP A 36 8.54 1.80 -2.05
N LYS A 37 9.48 0.89 -2.26
CA LYS A 37 9.84 0.36 -3.58
C LYS A 37 9.71 -1.15 -3.59
N ASN A 38 9.17 -1.66 -4.67
CA ASN A 38 9.20 -3.08 -4.98
C ASN A 38 10.61 -3.54 -5.37
N LYS A 39 10.83 -4.85 -5.43
CA LYS A 39 12.13 -5.43 -5.83
C LYS A 39 12.58 -5.01 -7.23
N ASP A 40 11.67 -4.69 -8.11
CA ASP A 40 11.92 -4.16 -9.46
C ASP A 40 12.20 -2.66 -9.51
N GLY A 41 12.27 -2.00 -8.34
CA GLY A 41 12.49 -0.56 -8.22
C GLY A 41 11.23 0.29 -8.38
N THR A 42 10.08 -0.29 -8.72
CA THR A 42 8.82 0.46 -8.89
C THR A 42 8.35 1.01 -7.55
N ALA A 43 8.19 2.32 -7.46
CA ALA A 43 7.64 2.99 -6.30
C ALA A 43 6.10 2.88 -6.30
N VAL A 44 5.52 2.49 -5.17
CA VAL A 44 4.07 2.27 -5.02
C VAL A 44 3.61 2.65 -3.62
N PHE A 45 2.31 2.94 -3.48
CA PHE A 45 1.66 3.13 -2.19
C PHE A 45 1.09 1.82 -1.63
N GLY A 46 0.69 1.82 -0.36
CA GLY A 46 0.07 0.68 0.30
C GLY A 46 0.88 0.13 1.47
N GLY A 47 2.13 0.57 1.63
CA GLY A 47 3.01 0.16 2.71
C GLY A 47 3.26 -1.35 2.76
N THR A 48 3.82 -1.83 3.87
CA THR A 48 4.18 -3.24 4.06
C THR A 48 2.97 -4.18 3.95
N CYS A 49 1.82 -3.81 4.50
CA CYS A 49 0.64 -4.68 4.50
C CYS A 49 0.20 -5.04 3.08
N THR A 50 0.10 -4.06 2.18
CA THR A 50 -0.33 -4.30 0.80
C THR A 50 0.74 -4.98 -0.03
N ASN A 51 2.01 -4.58 0.14
CA ASN A 51 3.08 -5.01 -0.77
C ASN A 51 3.79 -6.30 -0.35
N ALA A 52 3.95 -6.55 0.95
CA ALA A 52 4.75 -7.68 1.44
C ALA A 52 4.14 -8.42 2.64
N GLY A 53 3.04 -7.94 3.19
CA GLY A 53 2.42 -8.49 4.41
C GLY A 53 1.04 -9.08 4.18
N CYS A 54 0.01 -8.36 4.59
CA CYS A 54 -1.37 -8.85 4.70
C CYS A 54 -1.95 -9.37 3.38
N ILE A 55 -1.82 -8.60 2.31
CA ILE A 55 -2.43 -8.96 1.03
C ILE A 55 -1.75 -10.18 0.38
N PRO A 56 -0.42 -10.20 0.20
CA PRO A 56 0.22 -11.36 -0.42
C PRO A 56 0.10 -12.63 0.44
N SER A 57 0.17 -12.53 1.77
CA SER A 57 0.02 -13.70 2.62
C SER A 57 -1.38 -14.32 2.55
N LYS A 58 -2.44 -13.50 2.59
CA LYS A 58 -3.83 -13.98 2.46
C LYS A 58 -4.10 -14.58 1.09
N ALA A 59 -3.54 -13.99 0.03
CA ALA A 59 -3.68 -14.55 -1.31
C ALA A 59 -3.05 -15.96 -1.45
N LEU A 60 -1.93 -16.20 -0.77
CA LEU A 60 -1.30 -17.54 -0.75
C LEU A 60 -2.05 -18.51 0.16
N LEU A 61 -2.48 -18.06 1.36
CA LEU A 61 -3.26 -18.87 2.30
C LEU A 61 -4.56 -19.35 1.67
N GLU A 62 -5.30 -18.48 0.96
CA GLU A 62 -6.51 -18.88 0.23
C GLU A 62 -6.23 -19.98 -0.80
N SER A 63 -5.15 -19.86 -1.57
CA SER A 63 -4.79 -20.89 -2.54
C SER A 63 -4.43 -22.22 -1.87
N SER A 64 -3.72 -22.21 -0.74
CA SER A 64 -3.38 -23.44 0.01
C SER A 64 -4.60 -24.04 0.70
N GLU A 65 -5.53 -23.23 1.20
CA GLU A 65 -6.78 -23.68 1.78
C GLU A 65 -7.66 -24.38 0.74
N LEU A 66 -7.79 -23.80 -0.46
CA LEU A 66 -8.52 -24.44 -1.56
C LEU A 66 -7.91 -25.79 -1.95
N TYR A 67 -6.57 -25.87 -1.99
CA TYR A 67 -5.90 -27.14 -2.25
C TYR A 67 -6.21 -28.18 -1.17
N HIS A 68 -6.10 -27.81 0.10
CA HIS A 68 -6.41 -28.67 1.24
C HIS A 68 -7.85 -29.15 1.22
N LYS A 69 -8.82 -28.25 1.08
CA LYS A 69 -10.24 -28.58 0.95
C LYS A 69 -10.51 -29.56 -0.19
N THR A 70 -9.93 -29.28 -1.35
CA THR A 70 -10.13 -30.14 -2.54
C THR A 70 -9.56 -31.53 -2.32
N LYS A 71 -8.43 -31.66 -1.62
CA LYS A 71 -7.77 -32.93 -1.39
C LYS A 71 -8.43 -33.74 -0.27
N ASP A 72 -8.80 -33.12 0.84
CA ASP A 72 -9.06 -33.82 2.09
C ASP A 72 -10.51 -33.67 2.62
N GLU A 73 -11.26 -32.65 2.21
CA GLU A 73 -12.52 -32.29 2.85
C GLU A 73 -13.78 -32.54 1.97
N LEU A 74 -13.66 -32.68 0.67
CA LEU A 74 -14.82 -32.76 -0.22
C LEU A 74 -15.56 -34.09 -0.14
N GLY A 75 -14.93 -35.15 0.38
CA GLY A 75 -15.54 -36.47 0.49
C GLY A 75 -16.80 -36.50 1.34
N VAL A 76 -16.88 -35.72 2.44
CA VAL A 76 -18.08 -35.62 3.28
C VAL A 76 -19.28 -35.00 2.58
N HIS A 77 -19.04 -34.26 1.48
CA HIS A 77 -20.09 -33.69 0.60
C HIS A 77 -20.47 -34.62 -0.55
N GLY A 78 -19.92 -35.84 -0.61
CA GLY A 78 -20.12 -36.76 -1.71
C GLY A 78 -19.37 -36.38 -3.00
N ILE A 79 -18.41 -35.48 -2.92
CA ILE A 79 -17.60 -35.03 -4.06
C ILE A 79 -16.27 -35.80 -4.05
N ASN A 80 -16.11 -36.66 -5.05
CA ASN A 80 -14.88 -37.44 -5.23
C ASN A 80 -13.96 -36.72 -6.21
N VAL A 81 -12.76 -36.39 -5.77
CA VAL A 81 -11.73 -35.72 -6.57
C VAL A 81 -10.51 -36.64 -6.69
N SER A 82 -10.02 -36.83 -7.90
CA SER A 82 -8.78 -37.58 -8.17
C SER A 82 -7.74 -36.70 -8.86
N GLY A 83 -6.49 -36.92 -8.54
CA GLY A 83 -5.37 -36.26 -9.24
C GLY A 83 -5.20 -34.77 -8.94
N VAL A 84 -5.37 -34.35 -7.69
CA VAL A 84 -5.16 -32.96 -7.28
C VAL A 84 -3.67 -32.64 -7.25
N SER A 85 -3.27 -31.63 -8.00
CA SER A 85 -1.91 -31.05 -7.97
C SER A 85 -2.00 -29.53 -7.84
N PHE A 86 -0.90 -28.88 -7.51
CA PHE A 86 -0.84 -27.42 -7.51
C PHE A 86 0.46 -26.93 -8.16
N ASP A 87 0.35 -25.74 -8.76
CA ASP A 87 1.46 -25.04 -9.42
C ASP A 87 1.85 -23.82 -8.58
N VAL A 88 3.02 -23.88 -7.95
CA VAL A 88 3.56 -22.79 -7.13
C VAL A 88 3.81 -21.53 -7.95
N ALA A 89 4.26 -21.67 -9.20
CA ALA A 89 4.53 -20.54 -10.07
C ALA A 89 3.23 -19.76 -10.38
N GLN A 90 2.15 -20.49 -10.66
CA GLN A 90 0.83 -19.89 -10.88
C GLN A 90 0.27 -19.25 -9.61
N MET A 91 0.46 -19.86 -8.43
CA MET A 91 0.09 -19.27 -7.14
C MET A 91 0.81 -17.94 -6.91
N GLN A 92 2.12 -17.91 -7.16
CA GLN A 92 2.93 -16.68 -7.04
C GLN A 92 2.49 -15.62 -8.05
N LYS A 93 2.18 -16.00 -9.28
CA LYS A 93 1.67 -15.09 -10.32
C LYS A 93 0.33 -14.48 -9.91
N ARG A 94 -0.61 -15.30 -9.39
CA ARG A 94 -1.90 -14.83 -8.84
C ARG A 94 -1.68 -13.83 -7.71
N LYS A 95 -0.87 -14.17 -6.72
CA LYS A 95 -0.53 -13.28 -5.60
C LYS A 95 0.01 -11.94 -6.09
N THR A 96 0.96 -11.97 -7.03
CA THR A 96 1.57 -10.73 -7.59
C THR A 96 0.54 -9.88 -8.31
N GLY A 97 -0.39 -10.51 -9.06
CA GLY A 97 -1.50 -9.82 -9.71
C GLY A 97 -2.43 -9.11 -8.72
N ILE A 98 -2.77 -9.75 -7.60
CA ILE A 98 -3.60 -9.18 -6.53
C ILE A 98 -2.92 -7.96 -5.89
N VAL A 99 -1.63 -8.07 -5.56
CA VAL A 99 -0.85 -6.95 -5.00
C VAL A 99 -0.81 -5.78 -5.97
N LYS A 100 -0.52 -6.05 -7.25
CA LYS A 100 -0.49 -5.02 -8.30
C LYS A 100 -1.84 -4.31 -8.45
N ALA A 101 -2.93 -5.05 -8.49
CA ALA A 101 -4.28 -4.47 -8.58
C ALA A 101 -4.59 -3.60 -7.35
N SER A 102 -4.22 -4.04 -6.15
CA SER A 102 -4.41 -3.28 -4.91
C SER A 102 -3.63 -1.98 -4.91
N THR A 103 -2.34 -2.00 -5.28
CA THR A 103 -1.50 -0.78 -5.32
C THR A 103 -1.94 0.20 -6.38
N GLN A 104 -2.38 -0.29 -7.54
CA GLN A 104 -2.98 0.55 -8.59
C GLN A 104 -4.29 1.19 -8.12
N GLY A 105 -5.13 0.44 -7.41
CA GLY A 105 -6.36 0.97 -6.80
C GLY A 105 -6.08 2.09 -5.81
N ILE A 106 -5.07 1.93 -4.93
CA ILE A 106 -4.66 2.98 -3.99
C ILE A 106 -4.20 4.24 -4.73
N ALA A 107 -3.36 4.09 -5.75
CA ALA A 107 -2.89 5.22 -6.55
C ALA A 107 -4.05 5.97 -7.24
N MET A 108 -5.03 5.23 -7.78
CA MET A 108 -6.25 5.81 -8.35
C MET A 108 -7.08 6.56 -7.32
N LEU A 109 -7.26 6.01 -6.12
CA LEU A 109 -8.02 6.64 -5.04
C LEU A 109 -7.36 7.93 -4.56
N LEU A 110 -6.03 7.94 -4.36
CA LEU A 110 -5.28 9.15 -4.02
C LEU A 110 -5.45 10.23 -5.10
N LYS A 111 -5.30 9.85 -6.37
CA LYS A 111 -5.45 10.75 -7.51
C LYS A 111 -6.88 11.30 -7.61
N SER A 112 -7.90 10.46 -7.50
CA SER A 112 -9.31 10.88 -7.60
C SER A 112 -9.74 11.80 -6.47
N ALA A 113 -9.14 11.63 -5.28
CA ALA A 113 -9.38 12.50 -4.12
C ALA A 113 -8.60 13.83 -4.21
N GLY A 114 -7.70 14.01 -5.19
CA GLY A 114 -6.88 15.22 -5.33
C GLY A 114 -5.69 15.30 -4.37
N VAL A 115 -5.27 14.15 -3.80
CA VAL A 115 -4.09 14.08 -2.94
C VAL A 115 -2.82 14.19 -3.77
N THR A 116 -1.88 15.05 -3.35
CA THR A 116 -0.53 15.09 -3.91
C THR A 116 0.25 13.88 -3.43
N ALA A 117 0.41 12.89 -4.28
CA ALA A 117 1.12 11.64 -3.98
C ALA A 117 2.63 11.82 -4.25
N LEU A 118 3.45 11.78 -3.21
CA LEU A 118 4.90 11.98 -3.26
C LEU A 118 5.62 10.66 -2.94
N GLN A 119 6.43 10.19 -3.88
CA GLN A 119 7.18 8.94 -3.74
C GLN A 119 8.63 9.24 -3.33
N GLY A 120 8.96 8.93 -2.07
CA GLY A 120 10.24 9.21 -1.46
C GLY A 120 10.16 9.22 0.07
N HIS A 121 11.26 9.61 0.69
CA HIS A 121 11.40 9.66 2.15
C HIS A 121 10.89 10.98 2.71
N GLY A 122 10.02 10.91 3.73
CA GLY A 122 9.54 12.06 4.48
C GLY A 122 10.13 12.09 5.89
N LYS A 123 10.87 13.15 6.23
CA LYS A 123 11.45 13.37 7.57
C LYS A 123 10.76 14.55 8.24
N LEU A 124 10.13 14.30 9.39
CA LEU A 124 9.53 15.36 10.20
C LEU A 124 10.63 16.28 10.78
N LEU A 125 10.44 17.58 10.60
CA LEU A 125 11.29 18.62 11.16
C LEU A 125 10.49 19.47 12.18
N ALA A 126 11.21 20.29 12.95
CA ALA A 126 10.59 21.26 13.85
C ALA A 126 9.68 22.25 13.08
N GLY A 127 8.63 22.75 13.74
CA GLY A 127 7.73 23.76 13.17
C GLY A 127 6.77 23.22 12.10
N ARG A 128 6.38 21.94 12.20
CA ARG A 128 5.44 21.29 11.24
C ARG A 128 5.93 21.33 9.79
N LYS A 129 7.24 21.21 9.61
CA LYS A 129 7.90 21.06 8.33
C LYS A 129 8.26 19.61 8.08
N VAL A 130 8.30 19.24 6.81
CA VAL A 130 8.72 17.89 6.37
C VAL A 130 9.79 18.07 5.30
N GLU A 131 10.97 17.50 5.54
CA GLU A 131 11.96 17.33 4.49
C GLU A 131 11.53 16.12 3.65
N PHE A 132 11.19 16.37 2.41
CA PHE A 132 10.92 15.33 1.43
C PHE A 132 12.16 15.09 0.58
N THR A 133 12.58 13.83 0.48
CA THR A 133 13.65 13.39 -0.41
C THR A 133 13.07 12.42 -1.43
N ALA A 134 12.95 12.86 -2.66
CA ALA A 134 12.46 12.02 -3.75
C ALA A 134 13.44 10.86 -4.05
N HIS A 135 12.97 9.84 -4.74
CA HIS A 135 13.80 8.68 -5.07
C HIS A 135 14.99 8.98 -5.99
N ASP A 136 14.96 10.10 -6.71
CA ASP A 136 16.08 10.62 -7.52
C ASP A 136 17.10 11.44 -6.70
N GLY A 137 16.86 11.56 -5.38
CA GLY A 137 17.72 12.31 -4.45
C GLY A 137 17.41 13.79 -4.33
N LYS A 138 16.45 14.33 -5.08
CA LYS A 138 16.02 15.71 -4.93
C LYS A 138 15.36 15.93 -3.58
N LYS A 139 15.74 17.05 -2.93
CA LYS A 139 15.20 17.42 -1.63
C LYS A 139 14.40 18.71 -1.72
N GLU A 140 13.29 18.72 -1.01
CA GLU A 140 12.50 19.92 -0.78
C GLU A 140 11.95 19.96 0.63
N THR A 141 11.70 21.17 1.14
CA THR A 141 11.06 21.34 2.44
C THR A 141 9.61 21.75 2.21
N LEU A 142 8.72 20.92 2.70
CA LEU A 142 7.27 21.14 2.70
C LEU A 142 6.85 21.70 4.05
N SER A 143 5.80 22.52 4.06
CA SER A 143 5.18 23.02 5.29
C SER A 143 3.71 22.62 5.34
N ALA A 144 3.19 22.36 6.54
CA ALA A 144 1.79 22.01 6.73
C ALA A 144 1.22 22.61 8.02
N LYS A 145 -0.11 22.77 8.05
CA LYS A 145 -0.82 23.09 9.30
C LYS A 145 -0.82 21.89 10.25
N HIS A 146 -0.91 20.67 9.69
CA HIS A 146 -0.90 19.40 10.42
C HIS A 146 -0.01 18.39 9.72
N VAL A 147 0.73 17.59 10.51
CA VAL A 147 1.48 16.43 10.02
C VAL A 147 0.97 15.20 10.73
N GLU A 148 0.62 14.18 9.97
CA GLU A 148 0.15 12.90 10.45
C GLU A 148 1.17 11.82 10.07
N ILE A 149 1.46 10.90 11.00
CA ILE A 149 2.33 9.76 10.77
C ILE A 149 1.45 8.55 10.47
N GLY A 150 1.34 8.22 9.20
CA GLY A 150 0.55 7.08 8.70
C GLY A 150 1.20 5.71 8.90
N ARG A 151 1.97 5.57 10.01
CA ARG A 151 2.71 4.35 10.35
C ARG A 151 2.60 4.09 11.84
N ALA A 152 2.39 2.81 12.22
CA ALA A 152 2.51 2.40 13.60
C ALA A 152 3.97 2.59 14.10
N HIS A 153 4.12 3.18 15.27
CA HIS A 153 5.38 3.13 16.00
C HIS A 153 5.56 1.70 16.56
N VAL A 154 6.67 1.09 16.22
CA VAL A 154 7.15 -0.14 16.85
C VAL A 154 8.25 0.26 17.82
#